data_5b6fad5d904ad73497b7e3c85510a949
#
_entry.id   5b6fad5d904ad73497b7e3c85510a949
#
_cell.length_a   1.000
_cell.length_b   1.000
_cell.length_c   1.000
_cell.angle_alpha   90.00
_cell.angle_beta   90.00
_cell.angle_gamma   90.00
#
_symmetry.space_group_name_H-M   'P 1'
#
loop_
_entity.id
_entity.type
_entity.pdbx_description
1 polymer ?
#
loop_
_entity_poly.entity_id
_entity_poly.type
_entity_poly.pdbx_seq_one_letter_code
_entity_poly.pdbx_strand_id
1 'polypeptide(L)'
;MKTAMMRLISAFFIALLITGCSGNKSGQSVSKAEPINAKTVDEVVQEAVAAADKEIPDAPSIAGDIPMLLNRRAAALEYLNEWMAKNQKAIIRDEDALEKSKGFAADRDSAFLKVEILYSKRIEEAVKQMGDKEIPLELDSRYFTEGTAKVREAGESLVYFSYDLKAVEDRREYYRVVVQYLDENGNELSRNEAMSANITTKNGVPVCRFDQSASVSDL
;
A
#
# COMPACT_ATOMS: atom_id res chain seq x y z
N MET A 1 -9.43 25.62 18.18
CA MET A 1 -8.44 24.55 18.00
C MET A 1 -9.14 23.21 18.25
N LYS A 2 -9.42 22.45 17.20
CA LYS A 2 -9.99 21.09 17.32
C LYS A 2 -8.93 20.13 16.79
N THR A 3 -8.34 19.38 17.70
CA THR A 3 -7.34 18.35 17.40
C THR A 3 -8.10 17.09 16.98
N ALA A 4 -8.00 16.69 15.73
CA ALA A 4 -8.50 15.41 15.26
C ALA A 4 -7.47 14.32 15.60
N MET A 5 -7.84 13.45 16.53
CA MET A 5 -7.03 12.33 16.98
C MET A 5 -7.40 11.12 16.13
N MET A 6 -6.53 10.77 15.19
CA MET A 6 -6.68 9.59 14.35
C MET A 6 -6.20 8.37 15.13
N ARG A 7 -7.13 7.50 15.53
CA ARG A 7 -6.83 6.26 16.26
C ARG A 7 -6.55 5.14 15.26
N LEU A 8 -5.30 4.73 15.22
CA LEU A 8 -4.91 3.46 14.63
C LEU A 8 -5.36 2.34 15.58
N ILE A 9 -6.38 1.57 15.19
CA ILE A 9 -6.79 0.38 15.94
C ILE A 9 -6.14 -0.82 15.27
N SER A 10 -4.94 -1.16 15.73
CA SER A 10 -4.34 -2.48 15.52
C SER A 10 -4.68 -3.32 16.75
N ALA A 11 -5.76 -4.08 16.68
CA ALA A 11 -6.15 -4.98 17.75
C ALA A 11 -6.03 -6.43 17.28
N PHE A 12 -4.86 -7.00 17.49
CA PHE A 12 -4.69 -8.45 17.60
C PHE A 12 -5.12 -8.87 19.00
N PHE A 13 -6.35 -9.35 19.15
CA PHE A 13 -6.79 -10.07 20.33
C PHE A 13 -7.20 -11.49 19.94
N ILE A 14 -6.27 -12.44 20.14
CA ILE A 14 -6.62 -13.85 20.24
C ILE A 14 -7.02 -14.09 21.70
N ALA A 15 -8.30 -14.05 21.97
CA ALA A 15 -8.84 -14.52 23.24
C ALA A 15 -9.39 -15.92 23.06
N LEU A 16 -8.63 -16.92 23.51
CA LEU A 16 -9.10 -18.29 23.72
C LEU A 16 -9.99 -18.28 24.96
N LEU A 17 -11.30 -18.24 24.81
CA LEU A 17 -12.24 -18.53 25.88
C LEU A 17 -12.73 -19.96 25.74
N ILE A 18 -12.13 -20.83 26.55
CA ILE A 18 -12.68 -22.15 26.84
C ILE A 18 -13.68 -21.95 27.98
N THR A 19 -14.97 -21.93 27.68
CA THR A 19 -16.01 -22.05 28.69
C THR A 19 -16.73 -23.37 28.50
N GLY A 20 -16.73 -24.12 29.59
CA GLY A 20 -17.22 -25.49 29.69
C GLY A 20 -18.71 -25.63 29.38
N CYS A 21 -19.03 -26.80 28.89
CA CYS A 21 -20.36 -27.30 28.60
C CYS A 21 -21.19 -27.51 29.86
N SER A 22 -22.37 -26.93 29.86
CA SER A 22 -23.51 -27.46 30.61
C SER A 22 -24.66 -27.69 29.61
N GLY A 23 -25.14 -28.93 29.56
CA GLY A 23 -26.08 -29.38 28.57
C GLY A 23 -27.47 -28.76 28.72
N ASN A 24 -28.10 -28.46 27.59
CA ASN A 24 -29.52 -28.49 27.46
C ASN A 24 -29.94 -28.93 26.05
N LYS A 25 -30.69 -30.03 25.97
CA LYS A 25 -31.22 -30.59 24.72
C LYS A 25 -32.40 -29.72 24.27
N SER A 26 -32.21 -28.96 23.21
CA SER A 26 -33.32 -28.49 22.38
C SER A 26 -32.88 -28.62 20.93
N GLY A 27 -33.68 -29.34 20.13
CA GLY A 27 -33.39 -29.66 18.75
C GLY A 27 -33.25 -28.40 17.89
N GLN A 28 -32.03 -28.00 17.63
CA GLN A 28 -31.70 -27.06 16.57
C GLN A 28 -31.36 -27.89 15.35
N SER A 29 -32.08 -27.64 14.26
CA SER A 29 -31.70 -28.11 12.92
C SER A 29 -30.24 -27.78 12.68
N VAL A 30 -29.40 -28.81 12.59
CA VAL A 30 -28.00 -28.69 12.16
C VAL A 30 -28.06 -28.08 10.75
N SER A 31 -27.83 -26.78 10.66
CA SER A 31 -27.55 -26.14 9.40
C SER A 31 -26.39 -26.92 8.77
N LYS A 32 -26.62 -27.57 7.61
CA LYS A 32 -25.59 -28.21 6.85
C LYS A 32 -24.47 -27.19 6.70
N ALA A 33 -23.26 -27.53 7.21
CA ALA A 33 -22.09 -26.72 7.00
C ALA A 33 -21.95 -26.49 5.50
N GLU A 34 -21.85 -25.23 5.09
CA GLU A 34 -21.54 -24.92 3.69
C GLU A 34 -20.24 -25.65 3.34
N PRO A 35 -20.17 -26.30 2.17
CA PRO A 35 -18.96 -27.01 1.79
C PRO A 35 -17.80 -26.03 1.77
N ILE A 36 -16.69 -26.42 2.39
CA ILE A 36 -15.42 -25.70 2.28
C ILE A 36 -15.18 -25.50 0.79
N ASN A 37 -15.01 -24.25 0.39
CA ASN A 37 -14.88 -23.89 -1.03
C ASN A 37 -13.68 -24.66 -1.61
N ALA A 38 -13.92 -25.63 -2.48
CA ALA A 38 -12.92 -26.51 -3.05
C ALA A 38 -12.06 -25.82 -4.13
N LYS A 39 -11.94 -24.47 -4.08
CA LYS A 39 -11.12 -23.70 -5.01
C LYS A 39 -9.65 -23.97 -4.78
N THR A 40 -8.93 -24.09 -5.86
CA THR A 40 -7.46 -24.13 -5.85
C THR A 40 -6.89 -22.76 -5.43
N VAL A 41 -5.65 -22.76 -4.95
CA VAL A 41 -4.92 -21.54 -4.61
C VAL A 41 -4.89 -20.57 -5.79
N ASP A 42 -4.69 -21.06 -7.02
CA ASP A 42 -4.62 -20.24 -8.22
C ASP A 42 -5.97 -19.56 -8.55
N GLU A 43 -7.08 -20.28 -8.37
CA GLU A 43 -8.42 -19.71 -8.56
C GLU A 43 -8.69 -18.60 -7.55
N VAL A 44 -8.32 -18.80 -6.29
CA VAL A 44 -8.50 -17.79 -5.24
C VAL A 44 -7.64 -16.55 -5.51
N VAL A 45 -6.40 -16.72 -5.96
CA VAL A 45 -5.51 -15.62 -6.35
C VAL A 45 -6.07 -14.85 -7.54
N GLN A 46 -6.58 -15.55 -8.56
CA GLN A 46 -7.22 -14.90 -9.72
C GLN A 46 -8.44 -14.08 -9.31
N GLU A 47 -9.28 -14.61 -8.44
CA GLU A 47 -10.44 -13.88 -7.91
C GLU A 47 -10.04 -12.66 -7.10
N ALA A 48 -9.02 -12.77 -6.25
CA ALA A 48 -8.51 -11.64 -5.46
C ALA A 48 -8.00 -10.51 -6.38
N VAL A 49 -7.25 -10.85 -7.42
CA VAL A 49 -6.75 -9.89 -8.41
C VAL A 49 -7.90 -9.26 -9.20
N ALA A 50 -8.85 -10.07 -9.66
CA ALA A 50 -10.00 -9.56 -10.41
C ALA A 50 -10.91 -8.65 -9.55
N ALA A 51 -11.06 -8.97 -8.26
CA ALA A 51 -11.79 -8.12 -7.30
C ALA A 51 -11.08 -6.79 -7.12
N ALA A 52 -9.77 -6.80 -6.91
CA ALA A 52 -8.96 -5.59 -6.77
C ALA A 52 -8.98 -4.71 -8.03
N ASP A 53 -8.87 -5.31 -9.23
CA ASP A 53 -8.93 -4.58 -10.49
C ASP A 53 -10.31 -3.93 -10.73
N LYS A 54 -11.38 -4.56 -10.23
CA LYS A 54 -12.74 -4.01 -10.29
C LYS A 54 -12.98 -2.90 -9.27
N GLU A 55 -12.43 -3.05 -8.06
CA GLU A 55 -12.60 -2.09 -6.96
C GLU A 55 -11.78 -0.82 -7.18
N ILE A 56 -10.55 -0.98 -7.68
CA ILE A 56 -9.61 0.13 -7.90
C ILE A 56 -9.47 0.36 -9.42
N PRO A 57 -10.20 1.32 -9.99
CA PRO A 57 -10.12 1.63 -11.42
C PRO A 57 -8.75 2.24 -11.79
N ASP A 58 -8.46 2.23 -13.09
CA ASP A 58 -7.30 2.94 -13.61
C ASP A 58 -7.48 4.44 -13.37
N ALA A 59 -6.49 5.06 -12.73
CA ALA A 59 -6.45 6.49 -12.47
C ALA A 59 -5.07 7.05 -12.82
N PRO A 60 -5.00 8.14 -13.57
CA PRO A 60 -3.72 8.81 -13.83
C PRO A 60 -3.16 9.40 -12.52
N SER A 61 -1.84 9.34 -12.38
CA SER A 61 -1.12 9.92 -11.25
C SER A 61 0.19 10.52 -11.74
N ILE A 62 0.74 11.48 -10.99
CA ILE A 62 2.10 12.01 -11.23
C ILE A 62 3.18 10.92 -11.10
N ALA A 63 2.91 9.88 -10.32
CA ALA A 63 3.75 8.69 -10.17
C ALA A 63 3.34 7.53 -11.11
N GLY A 64 2.58 7.80 -12.17
CA GLY A 64 2.08 6.79 -13.11
C GLY A 64 1.13 5.80 -12.45
N ASP A 65 1.28 4.53 -12.77
CA ASP A 65 0.40 3.46 -12.27
C ASP A 65 0.76 2.97 -10.85
N ILE A 66 1.82 3.49 -10.25
CA ILE A 66 2.34 2.99 -8.97
C ILE A 66 1.31 3.08 -7.84
N PRO A 67 0.63 4.23 -7.59
CA PRO A 67 -0.37 4.33 -6.53
C PRO A 67 -1.53 3.37 -6.73
N MET A 68 -2.03 3.23 -7.96
CA MET A 68 -3.07 2.28 -8.31
C MET A 68 -2.65 0.84 -8.01
N LEU A 69 -1.44 0.44 -8.41
CA LEU A 69 -0.93 -0.92 -8.17
C LEU A 69 -0.75 -1.23 -6.68
N LEU A 70 -0.31 -0.25 -5.88
CA LEU A 70 -0.21 -0.40 -4.42
C LEU A 70 -1.59 -0.57 -3.79
N ASN A 71 -2.59 0.21 -4.20
CA ASN A 71 -3.96 0.08 -3.75
C ASN A 71 -4.59 -1.26 -4.16
N ARG A 72 -4.39 -1.70 -5.41
CA ARG A 72 -4.85 -3.02 -5.88
C ARG A 72 -4.21 -4.16 -5.11
N ARG A 73 -2.92 -4.08 -4.78
CA ARG A 73 -2.27 -5.06 -3.90
C ARG A 73 -2.95 -5.13 -2.55
N ALA A 74 -3.22 -3.98 -1.91
CA ALA A 74 -3.91 -3.94 -0.63
C ALA A 74 -5.31 -4.55 -0.70
N ALA A 75 -6.10 -4.21 -1.71
CA ALA A 75 -7.45 -4.76 -1.93
C ALA A 75 -7.42 -6.28 -2.18
N ALA A 76 -6.46 -6.78 -2.98
CA ALA A 76 -6.30 -8.21 -3.20
C ALA A 76 -5.94 -8.97 -1.92
N LEU A 77 -5.07 -8.43 -1.07
CA LEU A 77 -4.73 -9.01 0.23
C LEU A 77 -5.92 -8.98 1.20
N GLU A 78 -6.73 -7.94 1.17
CA GLU A 78 -7.96 -7.85 1.96
C GLU A 78 -8.97 -8.92 1.52
N TYR A 79 -9.17 -9.11 0.20
CA TYR A 79 -9.97 -10.21 -0.32
C TYR A 79 -9.51 -11.57 0.21
N LEU A 80 -8.20 -11.84 0.21
CA LEU A 80 -7.64 -13.08 0.76
C LEU A 80 -7.91 -13.22 2.26
N ASN A 81 -7.84 -12.13 3.03
CA ASN A 81 -8.18 -12.13 4.46
C ASN A 81 -9.65 -12.51 4.69
N GLU A 82 -10.57 -11.97 3.89
CA GLU A 82 -11.99 -12.34 3.97
C GLU A 82 -12.23 -13.80 3.58
N TRP A 83 -11.61 -14.26 2.48
CA TRP A 83 -11.66 -15.66 2.07
C TRP A 83 -11.16 -16.59 3.17
N MET A 84 -10.03 -16.26 3.79
CA MET A 84 -9.47 -16.98 4.92
C MET A 84 -10.44 -17.04 6.09
N ALA A 85 -11.01 -15.91 6.49
CA ALA A 85 -11.94 -15.85 7.62
C ALA A 85 -13.21 -16.70 7.39
N LYS A 86 -13.73 -16.72 6.17
CA LYS A 86 -14.89 -17.55 5.78
C LYS A 86 -14.56 -19.06 5.87
N ASN A 87 -13.41 -19.46 5.32
CA ASN A 87 -13.00 -20.87 5.31
C ASN A 87 -12.59 -21.38 6.70
N GLN A 88 -11.92 -20.58 7.50
CA GLN A 88 -11.57 -20.95 8.88
C GLN A 88 -12.81 -21.25 9.73
N LYS A 89 -13.88 -20.47 9.58
CA LYS A 89 -15.16 -20.74 10.26
C LYS A 89 -15.79 -22.05 9.82
N ALA A 90 -15.63 -22.44 8.55
CA ALA A 90 -16.14 -23.71 8.04
C ALA A 90 -15.31 -24.89 8.58
N ILE A 91 -13.98 -24.77 8.60
CA ILE A 91 -13.07 -25.80 9.09
C ILE A 91 -13.31 -26.13 10.58
N ILE A 92 -13.49 -25.12 11.43
CA ILE A 92 -13.70 -25.32 12.88
C ILE A 92 -14.97 -26.15 13.18
N ARG A 93 -15.92 -26.20 12.26
CA ARG A 93 -17.18 -26.96 12.40
C ARG A 93 -17.12 -28.40 11.84
N ASP A 94 -15.99 -28.78 11.28
CA ASP A 94 -15.80 -30.08 10.62
C ASP A 94 -15.17 -31.09 11.57
N GLU A 95 -15.58 -32.38 11.44
CA GLU A 95 -15.06 -33.48 12.26
C GLU A 95 -13.55 -33.73 12.02
N ASP A 96 -13.06 -33.45 10.81
CA ASP A 96 -11.65 -33.58 10.43
C ASP A 96 -10.91 -32.25 10.51
N ALA A 97 -11.32 -31.31 11.39
CA ALA A 97 -10.85 -29.94 11.49
C ALA A 97 -9.32 -29.80 11.54
N LEU A 98 -8.64 -30.72 12.23
CA LEU A 98 -7.18 -30.63 12.41
C LEU A 98 -6.40 -30.86 11.09
N GLU A 99 -6.75 -31.85 10.30
CA GLU A 99 -6.08 -32.14 9.03
C GLU A 99 -6.39 -31.07 7.98
N LYS A 100 -7.66 -30.70 7.86
CA LYS A 100 -8.09 -29.62 6.98
C LYS A 100 -7.45 -28.28 7.33
N SER A 101 -7.26 -28.01 8.61
CA SER A 101 -6.58 -26.80 9.09
C SER A 101 -5.11 -26.71 8.65
N LYS A 102 -4.39 -27.85 8.63
CA LYS A 102 -2.98 -27.87 8.19
C LYS A 102 -2.86 -27.60 6.68
N GLY A 103 -3.67 -28.28 5.87
CA GLY A 103 -3.72 -28.03 4.42
C GLY A 103 -4.08 -26.60 4.10
N PHE A 104 -5.12 -26.08 4.75
CA PHE A 104 -5.58 -24.72 4.56
C PHE A 104 -4.54 -23.65 4.93
N ALA A 105 -3.74 -23.86 5.98
CA ALA A 105 -2.68 -22.94 6.34
C ALA A 105 -1.60 -22.82 5.24
N ALA A 106 -1.22 -23.95 4.63
CA ALA A 106 -0.27 -23.95 3.51
C ALA A 106 -0.85 -23.27 2.26
N ASP A 107 -2.12 -23.52 1.95
CA ASP A 107 -2.81 -22.88 0.82
C ASP A 107 -2.95 -21.37 1.02
N ARG A 108 -3.28 -20.94 2.23
CA ARG A 108 -3.30 -19.53 2.61
C ARG A 108 -1.95 -18.88 2.34
N ASP A 109 -0.88 -19.40 2.93
CA ASP A 109 0.46 -18.82 2.82
C ASP A 109 0.91 -18.76 1.35
N SER A 110 0.58 -19.80 0.57
CA SER A 110 0.83 -19.81 -0.88
C SER A 110 0.04 -18.75 -1.62
N ALA A 111 -1.24 -18.52 -1.31
CA ALA A 111 -2.07 -17.51 -1.94
C ALA A 111 -1.54 -16.09 -1.68
N PHE A 112 -1.24 -15.77 -0.42
CA PHE A 112 -0.66 -14.48 -0.04
C PHE A 112 0.67 -14.23 -0.74
N LEU A 113 1.56 -15.21 -0.74
CA LEU A 113 2.87 -15.09 -1.41
C LEU A 113 2.72 -14.86 -2.92
N LYS A 114 1.78 -15.53 -3.59
CA LYS A 114 1.54 -15.34 -5.03
C LYS A 114 1.02 -13.94 -5.35
N VAL A 115 0.10 -13.41 -4.56
CA VAL A 115 -0.39 -12.02 -4.71
C VAL A 115 0.75 -11.03 -4.50
N GLU A 116 1.54 -11.21 -3.44
CA GLU A 116 2.69 -10.33 -3.16
C GLU A 116 3.72 -10.36 -4.30
N ILE A 117 4.10 -11.53 -4.79
CA ILE A 117 5.05 -11.66 -5.92
C ILE A 117 4.50 -10.99 -7.18
N LEU A 118 3.20 -11.18 -7.46
CA LEU A 118 2.57 -10.62 -8.65
C LEU A 118 2.61 -9.09 -8.64
N TYR A 119 2.16 -8.48 -7.55
CA TYR A 119 2.10 -7.02 -7.44
C TYR A 119 3.49 -6.41 -7.26
N SER A 120 4.42 -7.06 -6.53
CA SER A 120 5.80 -6.59 -6.41
C SER A 120 6.47 -6.46 -7.78
N LYS A 121 6.30 -7.43 -8.67
CA LYS A 121 6.82 -7.35 -10.05
C LYS A 121 6.21 -6.21 -10.85
N ARG A 122 4.87 -6.04 -10.79
CA ARG A 122 4.17 -4.96 -11.50
C ARG A 122 4.61 -3.59 -10.99
N ILE A 123 4.75 -3.43 -9.68
CA ILE A 123 5.21 -2.18 -9.05
C ILE A 123 6.67 -1.89 -9.44
N GLU A 124 7.55 -2.89 -9.40
CA GLU A 124 8.94 -2.75 -9.82
C GLU A 124 9.06 -2.31 -11.29
N GLU A 125 8.26 -2.90 -12.18
CA GLU A 125 8.18 -2.51 -13.59
C GLU A 125 7.67 -1.06 -13.75
N ALA A 126 6.65 -0.67 -13.01
CA ALA A 126 6.12 0.70 -13.03
C ALA A 126 7.14 1.71 -12.49
N VAL A 127 7.83 1.39 -11.40
CA VAL A 127 8.93 2.21 -10.85
C VAL A 127 10.05 2.38 -11.88
N LYS A 128 10.44 1.29 -12.57
CA LYS A 128 11.45 1.35 -13.63
C LYS A 128 11.01 2.24 -14.80
N GLN A 129 9.74 2.16 -15.22
CA GLN A 129 9.20 3.01 -16.28
C GLN A 129 9.16 4.49 -15.88
N MET A 130 8.95 4.78 -14.59
CA MET A 130 8.93 6.14 -14.05
C MET A 130 10.32 6.67 -13.69
N GLY A 131 11.30 5.80 -13.41
CA GLY A 131 12.61 6.19 -12.89
C GLY A 131 13.43 7.11 -13.80
N ASP A 132 13.18 7.06 -15.11
CA ASP A 132 13.82 7.92 -16.10
C ASP A 132 13.02 9.22 -16.40
N LYS A 133 11.77 9.29 -15.93
CA LYS A 133 10.91 10.46 -16.16
C LYS A 133 11.19 11.53 -15.10
N GLU A 134 11.40 12.74 -15.57
CA GLU A 134 11.45 13.92 -14.71
C GLU A 134 10.06 14.52 -14.59
N ILE A 135 9.61 14.67 -13.35
CA ILE A 135 8.35 15.32 -13.01
C ILE A 135 8.68 16.77 -12.70
N PRO A 136 8.21 17.72 -13.51
CA PRO A 136 8.47 19.15 -13.25
C PRO A 136 7.75 19.60 -11.97
N LEU A 137 8.40 20.47 -11.21
CA LEU A 137 7.85 21.04 -9.98
C LEU A 137 7.50 22.51 -10.19
N GLU A 138 6.37 22.93 -9.67
CA GLU A 138 6.06 24.34 -9.48
C GLU A 138 6.77 24.84 -8.22
N LEU A 139 7.51 25.94 -8.36
CA LEU A 139 8.31 26.48 -7.27
C LEU A 139 7.80 27.84 -6.80
N ASP A 140 7.47 27.95 -5.52
CA ASP A 140 7.32 29.23 -4.83
C ASP A 140 8.58 29.51 -4.01
N SER A 141 9.62 29.99 -4.68
CA SER A 141 10.93 30.21 -4.06
C SER A 141 11.74 31.29 -4.76
N ARG A 142 12.41 32.13 -3.96
CA ARG A 142 13.43 33.05 -4.45
C ARG A 142 14.84 32.45 -4.55
N TYR A 143 15.01 31.22 -4.04
CA TYR A 143 16.31 30.55 -3.95
C TYR A 143 16.52 29.52 -5.04
N PHE A 144 15.44 29.06 -5.65
CA PHE A 144 15.46 28.02 -6.68
C PHE A 144 14.71 28.48 -7.92
N THR A 145 15.25 28.15 -9.10
CA THR A 145 14.68 28.55 -10.41
C THR A 145 13.94 27.43 -11.11
N GLU A 146 14.36 26.20 -10.89
CA GLU A 146 13.80 25.01 -11.53
C GLU A 146 13.83 23.86 -10.51
N GLY A 147 12.88 22.94 -10.63
CA GLY A 147 12.85 21.73 -9.81
C GLY A 147 12.27 20.57 -10.57
N THR A 148 12.82 19.40 -10.30
CA THR A 148 12.28 18.13 -10.81
C THR A 148 12.27 17.08 -9.71
N ALA A 149 11.31 16.15 -9.83
CA ALA A 149 11.26 14.94 -9.02
C ALA A 149 11.39 13.71 -9.90
N LYS A 150 11.93 12.62 -9.34
CA LYS A 150 11.98 11.29 -9.97
C LYS A 150 11.53 10.25 -8.96
N VAL A 151 10.72 9.31 -9.42
CA VAL A 151 10.40 8.12 -8.61
C VAL A 151 11.63 7.26 -8.46
N ARG A 152 11.92 6.83 -7.24
CA ARG A 152 13.07 5.96 -6.93
C ARG A 152 12.65 4.56 -6.56
N GLU A 153 11.65 4.46 -5.73
CA GLU A 153 11.21 3.23 -5.11
C GLU A 153 9.74 3.35 -4.73
N ALA A 154 9.07 2.22 -4.59
CA ALA A 154 7.73 2.15 -4.03
C ALA A 154 7.56 0.87 -3.21
N GLY A 155 6.85 0.96 -2.10
CA GLY A 155 6.59 -0.19 -1.24
C GLY A 155 5.53 0.12 -0.20
N GLU A 156 4.85 -0.92 0.25
CA GLU A 156 3.71 -0.83 1.17
C GLU A 156 2.65 0.17 0.69
N SER A 157 2.61 1.35 1.27
CA SER A 157 1.72 2.45 0.90
C SER A 157 2.47 3.76 0.59
N LEU A 158 3.77 3.66 0.30
CA LEU A 158 4.65 4.81 0.08
C LEU A 158 5.28 4.77 -1.30
N VAL A 159 5.44 5.96 -1.89
CA VAL A 159 6.26 6.19 -3.09
C VAL A 159 7.40 7.13 -2.71
N TYR A 160 8.62 6.73 -3.03
CA TYR A 160 9.83 7.50 -2.71
C TYR A 160 10.29 8.28 -3.92
N PHE A 161 10.51 9.57 -3.71
CA PHE A 161 10.97 10.51 -4.73
C PHE A 161 12.36 11.05 -4.38
N SER A 162 13.14 11.30 -5.41
CA SER A 162 14.35 12.12 -5.35
C SER A 162 14.06 13.45 -6.03
N TYR A 163 14.38 14.54 -5.35
CA TYR A 163 14.15 15.91 -5.80
C TYR A 163 15.47 16.57 -6.14
N ASP A 164 15.54 17.25 -7.29
CA ASP A 164 16.66 18.09 -7.73
C ASP A 164 16.12 19.52 -7.92
N LEU A 165 16.62 20.48 -7.12
CA LEU A 165 16.27 21.89 -7.20
C LEU A 165 17.50 22.69 -7.64
N LYS A 166 17.40 23.42 -8.75
CA LYS A 166 18.46 24.30 -9.26
C LYS A 166 18.48 25.59 -8.46
N ALA A 167 19.57 25.82 -7.72
CA ALA A 167 19.71 27.01 -6.90
C ALA A 167 20.13 28.22 -7.75
N VAL A 168 19.69 29.42 -7.36
CA VAL A 168 20.09 30.68 -7.98
C VAL A 168 21.58 30.97 -7.74
N GLU A 169 22.07 30.63 -6.54
CA GLU A 169 23.44 30.86 -6.12
C GLU A 169 24.02 29.63 -5.41
N ASP A 170 25.34 29.45 -5.53
CA ASP A 170 26.07 28.40 -4.80
C ASP A 170 26.31 28.88 -3.34
N ARG A 171 25.28 28.84 -2.52
CA ARG A 171 25.36 29.09 -1.08
C ARG A 171 25.38 27.77 -0.34
N ARG A 172 26.36 27.55 0.51
CA ARG A 172 26.44 26.40 1.40
C ARG A 172 25.55 26.59 2.64
N GLU A 173 24.26 26.76 2.39
CA GLU A 173 23.24 26.95 3.44
C GLU A 173 22.28 25.75 3.44
N TYR A 174 21.69 25.50 4.61
CA TYR A 174 20.60 24.54 4.71
C TYR A 174 19.29 25.22 4.33
N TYR A 175 18.53 24.58 3.47
CA TYR A 175 17.21 25.03 3.08
C TYR A 175 16.15 24.14 3.71
N ARG A 176 15.13 24.76 4.23
CA ARG A 176 13.89 24.09 4.57
C ARG A 176 13.04 24.08 3.32
N VAL A 177 12.75 22.90 2.82
CA VAL A 177 11.91 22.71 1.64
C VAL A 177 10.58 22.12 2.10
N VAL A 178 9.50 22.70 1.62
CA VAL A 178 8.15 22.18 1.83
C VAL A 178 7.67 21.64 0.49
N VAL A 179 7.35 20.35 0.45
CA VAL A 179 6.73 19.71 -0.71
C VAL A 179 5.24 19.63 -0.45
N GLN A 180 4.45 20.21 -1.35
CA GLN A 180 3.00 20.13 -1.34
C GLN A 180 2.56 19.22 -2.48
N TYR A 181 1.65 18.32 -2.16
CA TYR A 181 0.96 17.49 -3.15
C TYR A 181 -0.41 18.09 -3.37
N LEU A 182 -0.74 18.37 -4.64
CA LEU A 182 -1.98 19.03 -5.03
C LEU A 182 -2.81 18.09 -5.90
N ASP A 183 -4.13 18.19 -5.80
CA ASP A 183 -5.04 17.56 -6.73
C ASP A 183 -5.05 18.30 -8.10
N GLU A 184 -5.79 17.79 -9.06
CA GLU A 184 -5.95 18.40 -10.40
C GLU A 184 -6.58 19.79 -10.38
N ASN A 185 -7.23 20.19 -9.28
CA ASN A 185 -7.84 21.48 -9.08
C ASN A 185 -6.93 22.46 -8.30
N GLY A 186 -5.73 22.01 -7.89
CA GLY A 186 -4.77 22.77 -7.10
C GLY A 186 -5.06 22.79 -5.60
N ASN A 187 -5.95 21.93 -5.09
CA ASN A 187 -6.17 21.80 -3.66
C ASN A 187 -5.07 20.97 -3.02
N GLU A 188 -4.62 21.39 -1.84
CA GLU A 188 -3.59 20.65 -1.09
C GLU A 188 -4.14 19.31 -0.57
N LEU A 189 -3.56 18.20 -1.04
CA LEU A 189 -3.80 16.85 -0.54
C LEU A 189 -2.96 16.58 0.69
N SER A 190 -1.67 16.89 0.61
CA SER A 190 -0.77 16.78 1.75
C SER A 190 0.43 17.72 1.65
N ARG A 191 1.16 17.83 2.77
CA ARG A 191 2.32 18.67 2.89
C ARG A 191 3.39 17.98 3.71
N ASN A 192 4.57 17.85 3.13
CA ASN A 192 5.73 17.29 3.79
C ASN A 192 6.88 18.29 3.87
N GLU A 193 7.54 18.34 5.02
CA GLU A 193 8.73 19.17 5.21
C GLU A 193 9.99 18.32 5.06
N ALA A 194 10.92 18.79 4.23
CA ALA A 194 12.23 18.22 4.10
C ALA A 194 13.31 19.22 4.54
N MET A 195 14.30 18.75 5.25
CA MET A 195 15.53 19.50 5.50
C MET A 195 16.52 19.12 4.41
N SER A 196 16.75 20.02 3.46
CA SER A 196 17.76 19.75 2.46
C SER A 196 19.15 19.97 3.02
N ALA A 197 19.98 19.00 2.84
CA ALA A 197 21.27 19.05 3.47
C ALA A 197 22.30 19.86 2.71
N ASN A 198 22.46 19.76 1.42
CA ASN A 198 23.60 20.37 0.74
C ASN A 198 23.30 20.77 -0.70
N ILE A 199 23.74 21.95 -1.08
CA ILE A 199 23.92 22.30 -2.49
C ILE A 199 25.21 21.61 -2.98
N THR A 200 25.07 20.84 -4.03
CA THR A 200 26.19 20.23 -4.76
C THR A 200 26.25 20.84 -6.14
N THR A 201 27.46 20.96 -6.72
CA THR A 201 27.61 21.45 -8.09
C THR A 201 27.56 20.27 -9.06
N LYS A 202 26.57 20.26 -9.95
CA LYS A 202 26.43 19.28 -11.02
C LYS A 202 26.57 20.00 -12.37
N ASN A 203 27.61 19.66 -13.13
CA ASN A 203 27.91 20.31 -14.43
C ASN A 203 28.02 21.84 -14.35
N GLY A 204 28.58 22.35 -13.27
CA GLY A 204 28.72 23.81 -13.05
C GLY A 204 27.46 24.51 -12.54
N VAL A 205 26.38 23.79 -12.31
CA VAL A 205 25.11 24.32 -11.78
C VAL A 205 24.94 23.89 -10.33
N PRO A 206 24.65 24.83 -9.41
CA PRO A 206 24.35 24.48 -8.03
C PRO A 206 22.97 23.81 -7.92
N VAL A 207 22.94 22.59 -7.37
CA VAL A 207 21.74 21.78 -7.21
C VAL A 207 21.58 21.35 -5.75
N CYS A 208 20.39 21.57 -5.22
CA CYS A 208 19.96 21.02 -3.94
C CYS A 208 19.23 19.70 -4.17
N ARG A 209 19.75 18.61 -3.60
CA ARG A 209 19.14 17.30 -3.72
C ARG A 209 18.63 16.81 -2.35
N PHE A 210 17.45 16.22 -2.34
CA PHE A 210 16.90 15.53 -1.18
C PHE A 210 15.95 14.42 -1.62
N ASP A 211 15.70 13.46 -0.72
CA ASP A 211 14.78 12.37 -0.94
C ASP A 211 13.61 12.48 0.05
N GLN A 212 12.42 12.11 -0.39
CA GLN A 212 11.20 12.14 0.43
C GLN A 212 10.19 11.12 -0.08
N SER A 213 9.36 10.59 0.83
CA SER A 213 8.25 9.72 0.48
C SER A 213 6.92 10.48 0.52
N ALA A 214 5.98 10.04 -0.32
CA ALA A 214 4.58 10.40 -0.27
C ALA A 214 3.74 9.17 0.02
N SER A 215 2.64 9.35 0.75
CA SER A 215 1.63 8.29 0.87
C SER A 215 0.87 8.14 -0.46
N VAL A 216 0.40 6.93 -0.73
CA VAL A 216 -0.46 6.67 -1.90
C VAL A 216 -1.74 7.53 -1.87
N SER A 217 -2.23 7.85 -0.68
CA SER A 217 -3.38 8.74 -0.51
C SER A 217 -3.13 10.20 -0.91
N ASP A 218 -1.86 10.57 -1.11
CA ASP A 218 -1.42 11.94 -1.43
C ASP A 218 -1.08 12.11 -2.92
N LEU A 219 -1.24 11.03 -3.71
CA LEU A 219 -0.86 10.93 -5.12
C LEU A 219 -2.02 10.56 -6.02
#